data_35160711d3c84f0087264626342dc0fe
#
_entry.id   35160711d3c84f0087264626342dc0fe
#
_cell.length_a   1.000
_cell.length_b   1.000
_cell.length_c   1.000
_cell.angle_alpha   90.00
_cell.angle_beta   90.00
_cell.angle_gamma   90.00
#
_symmetry.space_group_name_H-M   'P 1'
#
loop_
_entity.id
_entity.type
_entity.pdbx_description
1 polymer ?
#
loop_
_entity_poly.entity_id
_entity_poly.type
_entity_poly.pdbx_seq_one_letter_code
_entity_poly.pdbx_strand_id
1 'polypeptide(L)'
;TYNKFLNILIKKNFRFKKQKKEDNIYMPRLDTQIHGFIDWNWTAKHIVDFINAFGSPYQGATTFIKKKKYFLNNAKFFKNKINFHPFQSGIIFRKEKNSIYIAALGGTIKIKKVSDTISKEDRIVELKLGSRFFTPLKELERAKQLTSIHSSKGIFNK
;
A
#
# COMPACT_ATOMS: atom_id res chain seq x y z
N THR A 1 7.71 8.82 26.08
CA THR A 1 7.66 9.94 25.11
C THR A 1 6.48 10.87 25.41
N TYR A 2 5.28 10.35 25.69
CA TYR A 2 4.06 11.12 25.96
C TYR A 2 4.19 12.02 27.21
N ASN A 3 4.67 11.46 28.33
CA ASN A 3 4.88 12.22 29.59
C ASN A 3 5.93 13.34 29.44
N LYS A 4 6.96 13.12 28.62
CA LYS A 4 7.96 14.18 28.33
C LYS A 4 7.34 15.33 27.54
N PHE A 5 6.46 15.03 26.61
CA PHE A 5 5.71 16.03 25.82
C PHE A 5 4.74 16.81 26.71
N LEU A 6 3.96 16.14 27.57
CA LEU A 6 3.06 16.79 28.53
C LEU A 6 3.81 17.73 29.48
N ASN A 7 4.96 17.33 30.01
CA ASN A 7 5.76 18.18 30.89
C ASN A 7 6.28 19.45 30.18
N ILE A 8 6.60 19.36 28.89
CA ILE A 8 6.97 20.52 28.07
C ILE A 8 5.78 21.46 27.89
N LEU A 9 4.57 20.92 27.64
CA LEU A 9 3.32 21.68 27.53
C LEU A 9 2.98 22.41 28.84
N ILE A 10 3.03 21.71 29.96
CA ILE A 10 2.69 22.25 31.28
C ILE A 10 3.68 23.36 31.68
N LYS A 11 4.96 23.17 31.42
CA LYS A 11 6.01 24.17 31.77
C LYS A 11 6.09 25.33 30.78
N LYS A 12 5.23 25.39 29.75
CA LYS A 12 5.23 26.41 28.68
C LYS A 12 6.62 26.68 28.08
N ASN A 13 7.49 25.70 28.09
CA ASN A 13 8.90 25.86 27.69
C ASN A 13 9.06 25.41 26.21
N PHE A 14 8.39 26.15 25.32
CA PHE A 14 8.47 25.88 23.86
C PHE A 14 9.46 26.81 23.21
N ARG A 15 10.36 26.25 22.44
CA ARG A 15 11.16 27.01 21.47
C ARG A 15 10.64 26.68 20.09
N PHE A 16 9.90 27.60 19.50
CA PHE A 16 9.47 27.48 18.10
C PHE A 16 10.65 27.79 17.17
N LYS A 17 10.91 26.87 16.24
CA LYS A 17 11.85 27.10 15.15
C LYS A 17 11.05 27.44 13.90
N LYS A 18 11.28 28.60 13.30
CA LYS A 18 10.66 28.97 12.03
C LYS A 18 11.18 28.03 10.95
N GLN A 19 10.26 27.38 10.24
CA GLN A 19 10.61 26.53 9.09
C GLN A 19 11.11 27.43 7.96
N LYS A 20 12.21 27.06 7.33
CA LYS A 20 12.69 27.77 6.15
C LYS A 20 11.80 27.44 4.97
N LYS A 21 11.45 28.40 4.12
CA LYS A 21 10.61 28.19 2.94
C LYS A 21 11.24 27.22 1.93
N GLU A 22 12.56 27.21 1.86
CA GLU A 22 13.36 26.36 0.99
C GLU A 22 13.27 24.87 1.36
N ASP A 23 12.99 24.58 2.64
CA ASP A 23 12.85 23.20 3.16
C ASP A 23 11.41 22.68 3.04
N ASN A 24 10.48 23.46 2.48
CA ASN A 24 9.09 23.08 2.35
C ASN A 24 8.88 22.16 1.13
N ILE A 25 8.52 20.92 1.39
CA ILE A 25 8.10 19.96 0.36
C ILE A 25 6.59 19.81 0.47
N TYR A 26 5.88 20.15 -0.59
CA TYR A 26 4.44 19.91 -0.68
C TYR A 26 4.20 18.59 -1.43
N MET A 27 3.55 17.65 -0.74
CA MET A 27 3.06 16.42 -1.34
C MET A 27 1.53 16.42 -1.27
N PRO A 28 0.82 16.27 -2.41
CA PRO A 28 -0.63 16.14 -2.39
C PRO A 28 -1.03 14.90 -1.62
N ARG A 29 -2.10 15.00 -0.84
CA ARG A 29 -2.63 13.85 -0.11
C ARG A 29 -3.22 12.83 -1.08
N LEU A 30 -2.88 11.57 -0.88
CA LEU A 30 -3.39 10.49 -1.71
C LEU A 30 -4.81 10.10 -1.28
N ASP A 31 -5.67 9.86 -2.27
CA ASP A 31 -6.97 9.22 -2.09
C ASP A 31 -6.83 7.71 -2.25
N THR A 32 -7.32 6.95 -1.27
CA THR A 32 -7.14 5.49 -1.25
C THR A 32 -7.88 4.77 -2.37
N GLN A 33 -8.98 5.33 -2.87
CA GLN A 33 -9.77 4.73 -3.95
C GLN A 33 -9.12 4.94 -5.32
N ILE A 34 -8.41 6.05 -5.47
CA ILE A 34 -7.79 6.46 -6.74
C ILE A 34 -6.34 6.02 -6.81
N HIS A 35 -5.58 6.27 -5.74
CA HIS A 35 -4.13 6.08 -5.71
C HIS A 35 -3.69 4.74 -5.11
N GLY A 36 -4.63 3.96 -4.56
CA GLY A 36 -4.33 2.71 -3.85
C GLY A 36 -3.97 1.51 -4.72
N PHE A 37 -3.69 1.68 -6.02
CA PHE A 37 -3.36 0.60 -6.94
C PHE A 37 -1.89 0.20 -6.87
N ILE A 38 -1.61 -1.10 -6.69
CA ILE A 38 -0.26 -1.65 -6.63
C ILE A 38 0.34 -1.67 -8.04
N ASP A 39 1.51 -1.07 -8.23
CA ASP A 39 2.32 -1.29 -9.42
C ASP A 39 3.29 -2.46 -9.18
N TRP A 40 3.04 -3.58 -9.83
CA TRP A 40 3.83 -4.81 -9.68
C TRP A 40 5.22 -4.72 -10.32
N ASN A 41 5.57 -3.61 -10.96
CA ASN A 41 6.92 -3.31 -11.43
C ASN A 41 7.82 -2.73 -10.33
N TRP A 42 7.25 -2.36 -9.17
CA TRP A 42 8.05 -1.90 -8.03
C TRP A 42 8.80 -3.05 -7.35
N THR A 43 9.81 -2.70 -6.56
CA THR A 43 10.49 -3.68 -5.73
C THR A 43 9.57 -4.24 -4.65
N ALA A 44 9.82 -5.48 -4.21
CA ALA A 44 9.05 -6.12 -3.15
C ALA A 44 8.96 -5.25 -1.88
N LYS A 45 10.03 -4.53 -1.54
CA LYS A 45 10.03 -3.63 -0.38
C LYS A 45 9.07 -2.47 -0.58
N HIS A 46 9.11 -1.78 -1.73
CA HIS A 46 8.21 -0.67 -2.02
C HIS A 46 6.75 -1.12 -2.06
N ILE A 47 6.46 -2.29 -2.63
CA ILE A 47 5.10 -2.85 -2.63
C ILE A 47 4.62 -3.13 -1.21
N VAL A 48 5.46 -3.70 -0.34
CA VAL A 48 5.11 -3.95 1.08
C VAL A 48 4.84 -2.66 1.82
N ASP A 49 5.71 -1.67 1.68
CA ASP A 49 5.54 -0.36 2.32
C ASP A 49 4.22 0.30 1.84
N PHE A 50 3.93 0.22 0.54
CA PHE A 50 2.68 0.71 -0.05
C PHE A 50 1.44 -0.02 0.48
N ILE A 51 1.44 -1.35 0.50
CA ILE A 51 0.31 -2.14 1.03
C ILE A 51 0.03 -1.77 2.49
N ASN A 52 1.07 -1.61 3.30
CA ASN A 52 0.91 -1.28 4.72
C ASN A 52 0.45 0.17 4.92
N ALA A 53 0.87 1.11 4.06
CA ALA A 53 0.41 2.50 4.10
C ALA A 53 -1.08 2.62 3.76
N PHE A 54 -1.59 1.80 2.84
CA PHE A 54 -3.01 1.73 2.47
C PHE A 54 -3.81 0.72 3.33
N GLY A 55 -3.20 0.12 4.34
CA GLY A 55 -3.84 -0.79 5.28
C GLY A 55 -4.82 -0.10 6.23
N SER A 56 -5.24 -0.83 7.29
CA SER A 56 -6.19 -0.29 8.29
C SER A 56 -5.78 1.11 8.80
N PRO A 57 -6.72 2.07 8.87
CA PRO A 57 -8.19 1.94 8.77
C PRO A 57 -8.75 1.89 7.35
N TYR A 58 -7.92 2.00 6.33
CA TYR A 58 -8.34 1.93 4.94
C TYR A 58 -8.63 0.50 4.50
N GLN A 59 -9.16 0.35 3.29
CA GLN A 59 -9.61 -0.93 2.76
C GLN A 59 -8.45 -1.87 2.40
N GLY A 60 -7.27 -1.34 2.13
CA GLY A 60 -6.10 -2.04 1.66
C GLY A 60 -5.66 -1.58 0.27
N ALA A 61 -4.45 -1.99 -0.13
CA ALA A 61 -3.94 -1.69 -1.45
C ALA A 61 -4.61 -2.58 -2.52
N THR A 62 -4.98 -1.96 -3.63
CA THR A 62 -5.81 -2.55 -4.69
C THR A 62 -4.99 -3.28 -5.75
N THR A 63 -5.46 -4.43 -6.14
CA THR A 63 -4.92 -5.20 -7.27
C THR A 63 -6.01 -6.11 -7.87
N PHE A 64 -5.67 -6.88 -8.91
CA PHE A 64 -6.61 -7.74 -9.61
C PHE A 64 -6.02 -9.14 -9.83
N ILE A 65 -6.90 -10.16 -9.84
CA ILE A 65 -6.65 -11.45 -10.47
C ILE A 65 -7.72 -11.62 -11.55
N LYS A 66 -7.30 -11.76 -12.80
CA LYS A 66 -8.21 -11.70 -13.96
C LYS A 66 -9.05 -10.41 -13.90
N LYS A 67 -10.38 -10.51 -13.83
CA LYS A 67 -11.32 -9.36 -13.75
C LYS A 67 -11.76 -9.03 -12.32
N LYS A 68 -11.37 -9.84 -11.32
CA LYS A 68 -11.80 -9.65 -9.94
C LYS A 68 -10.82 -8.75 -9.18
N LYS A 69 -11.37 -7.74 -8.51
CA LYS A 69 -10.63 -6.78 -7.70
C LYS A 69 -10.40 -7.32 -6.29
N TYR A 70 -9.19 -7.14 -5.76
CA TYR A 70 -8.79 -7.54 -4.43
C TYR A 70 -8.09 -6.41 -3.70
N PHE A 71 -8.16 -6.45 -2.37
CA PHE A 71 -7.46 -5.55 -1.47
C PHE A 71 -6.48 -6.35 -0.63
N LEU A 72 -5.21 -5.96 -0.66
CA LEU A 72 -4.14 -6.59 0.08
C LEU A 72 -3.83 -5.80 1.35
N ASN A 73 -3.66 -6.52 2.46
CA ASN A 73 -3.34 -5.97 3.77
C ASN A 73 -2.31 -6.84 4.50
N ASN A 74 -1.66 -6.27 5.51
CA ASN A 74 -0.71 -6.99 6.38
C ASN A 74 0.42 -7.66 5.60
N ALA A 75 1.14 -6.86 4.83
CA ALA A 75 2.27 -7.31 4.05
C ALA A 75 3.56 -7.38 4.87
N LYS A 76 4.39 -8.38 4.59
CA LYS A 76 5.76 -8.49 5.10
C LYS A 76 6.73 -8.78 3.97
N PHE A 77 7.87 -8.11 4.02
CA PHE A 77 8.97 -8.33 3.09
C PHE A 77 9.87 -9.45 3.56
N PHE A 78 10.26 -10.32 2.63
CA PHE A 78 11.31 -11.33 2.81
C PHE A 78 12.36 -11.17 1.72
N LYS A 79 13.59 -10.87 2.15
CA LYS A 79 14.73 -10.88 1.23
C LYS A 79 15.10 -12.34 0.97
N ASN A 80 14.87 -12.79 -0.25
CA ASN A 80 15.25 -14.14 -0.67
C ASN A 80 16.63 -14.14 -1.32
N LYS A 81 17.28 -15.32 -1.31
CA LYS A 81 18.43 -15.60 -2.19
C LYS A 81 18.01 -15.75 -3.66
N ILE A 82 16.71 -15.97 -3.91
CA ILE A 82 16.15 -16.16 -5.26
C ILE A 82 15.78 -14.77 -5.81
N ASN A 83 16.36 -14.43 -6.94
CA ASN A 83 15.95 -13.26 -7.72
C ASN A 83 14.86 -13.71 -8.70
N PHE A 84 13.65 -13.23 -8.49
CA PHE A 84 12.57 -13.44 -9.44
C PHE A 84 12.77 -12.56 -10.68
N HIS A 85 12.53 -13.14 -11.86
CA HIS A 85 12.48 -12.37 -13.09
C HIS A 85 11.31 -11.37 -13.03
N PRO A 86 11.42 -10.13 -13.56
CA PRO A 86 10.33 -9.14 -13.55
C PRO A 86 8.99 -9.70 -14.06
N PHE A 87 9.02 -10.57 -15.06
CA PHE A 87 7.83 -11.24 -15.59
C PHE A 87 7.14 -12.17 -14.59
N GLN A 88 7.80 -12.58 -13.50
CA GLN A 88 7.22 -13.41 -12.44
C GLN A 88 6.54 -12.57 -11.35
N SER A 89 6.66 -11.26 -11.40
CA SER A 89 6.06 -10.37 -10.41
C SER A 89 4.53 -10.56 -10.34
N GLY A 90 4.01 -10.57 -9.12
CA GLY A 90 2.60 -10.81 -8.84
C GLY A 90 2.19 -12.28 -8.75
N ILE A 91 3.05 -13.26 -9.11
CA ILE A 91 2.69 -14.68 -9.04
C ILE A 91 2.67 -15.19 -7.61
N ILE A 92 1.57 -15.83 -7.23
CA ILE A 92 1.45 -16.57 -5.96
C ILE A 92 2.18 -17.91 -6.14
N PHE A 93 3.38 -18.03 -5.57
CA PHE A 93 4.20 -19.24 -5.73
C PHE A 93 4.18 -20.18 -4.53
N ARG A 94 3.71 -19.68 -3.37
CA ARG A 94 3.56 -20.48 -2.15
C ARG A 94 2.32 -20.03 -1.39
N LYS A 95 1.63 -20.98 -0.77
CA LYS A 95 0.44 -20.76 0.05
C LYS A 95 0.55 -21.53 1.35
N GLU A 96 0.17 -20.89 2.45
CA GLU A 96 -0.04 -21.46 3.77
C GLU A 96 -1.50 -21.26 4.18
N LYS A 97 -1.93 -21.85 5.29
CA LYS A 97 -3.31 -21.78 5.77
C LYS A 97 -3.83 -20.33 5.83
N ASN A 98 -3.02 -19.42 6.35
CA ASN A 98 -3.42 -18.03 6.61
C ASN A 98 -2.46 -17.01 5.94
N SER A 99 -1.78 -17.40 4.89
CA SER A 99 -0.89 -16.48 4.17
C SER A 99 -0.54 -16.98 2.78
N ILE A 100 -0.22 -16.05 1.90
CA ILE A 100 0.31 -16.30 0.56
C ILE A 100 1.66 -15.63 0.39
N TYR A 101 2.48 -16.21 -0.46
CA TYR A 101 3.79 -15.67 -0.83
C TYR A 101 3.78 -15.33 -2.32
N ILE A 102 4.15 -14.12 -2.63
CA ILE A 102 4.07 -13.54 -3.96
C ILE A 102 5.47 -13.16 -4.39
N ALA A 103 5.83 -13.54 -5.62
CA ALA A 103 7.07 -13.13 -6.25
C ALA A 103 7.01 -11.64 -6.59
N ALA A 104 8.10 -10.92 -6.33
CA ALA A 104 8.24 -9.54 -6.74
C ALA A 104 9.72 -9.20 -6.99
N LEU A 105 9.99 -8.10 -7.65
CA LEU A 105 11.34 -7.67 -7.94
C LEU A 105 12.15 -7.47 -6.64
N GLY A 106 13.28 -8.16 -6.54
CA GLY A 106 14.18 -8.06 -5.39
C GLY A 106 13.73 -8.78 -4.12
N GLY A 107 12.68 -9.64 -4.17
CA GLY A 107 12.30 -10.45 -3.01
C GLY A 107 10.90 -11.06 -3.06
N THR A 108 10.45 -11.49 -1.91
CA THR A 108 9.12 -12.11 -1.70
C THR A 108 8.26 -11.23 -0.83
N ILE A 109 6.98 -11.17 -1.15
CA ILE A 109 5.95 -10.52 -0.35
C ILE A 109 5.08 -11.58 0.30
N LYS A 110 5.02 -11.60 1.63
CA LYS A 110 4.06 -12.40 2.38
C LYS A 110 2.85 -11.55 2.73
N ILE A 111 1.65 -11.99 2.32
CA ILE A 111 0.37 -11.35 2.62
C ILE A 111 -0.41 -12.20 3.60
N LYS A 112 -0.97 -11.57 4.63
CA LYS A 112 -1.75 -12.25 5.68
C LYS A 112 -3.26 -11.96 5.60
N LYS A 113 -3.69 -11.01 4.79
CA LYS A 113 -5.11 -10.71 4.60
C LYS A 113 -5.36 -10.23 3.18
N VAL A 114 -6.32 -10.88 2.52
CA VAL A 114 -6.82 -10.52 1.20
C VAL A 114 -8.34 -10.43 1.28
N SER A 115 -8.91 -9.30 0.92
CA SER A 115 -10.36 -9.13 0.84
C SER A 115 -10.78 -8.76 -0.59
N ASP A 116 -12.06 -8.83 -0.89
CA ASP A 116 -12.61 -8.39 -2.17
C ASP A 116 -13.63 -7.25 -1.98
N THR A 117 -14.29 -6.85 -3.06
CA THR A 117 -15.27 -5.75 -3.04
C THR A 117 -16.59 -6.15 -2.38
N ILE A 118 -16.87 -7.44 -2.24
CA ILE A 118 -18.14 -7.97 -1.75
C ILE A 118 -18.09 -8.20 -0.24
N SER A 119 -16.95 -8.70 0.25
CA SER A 119 -16.79 -9.05 1.66
C SER A 119 -15.44 -8.55 2.20
N LYS A 120 -15.47 -8.11 3.46
CA LYS A 120 -14.26 -7.78 4.23
C LYS A 120 -13.57 -9.02 4.80
N GLU A 121 -14.15 -10.19 4.61
CA GLU A 121 -13.59 -11.47 5.05
C GLU A 121 -12.31 -11.81 4.26
N ASP A 122 -11.50 -12.70 4.84
CA ASP A 122 -10.27 -13.12 4.22
C ASP A 122 -10.52 -14.13 3.09
N ARG A 123 -10.05 -13.81 1.90
CA ARG A 123 -10.18 -14.63 0.68
C ARG A 123 -8.94 -15.45 0.35
N ILE A 124 -7.94 -15.51 1.24
CA ILE A 124 -6.70 -16.28 0.99
C ILE A 124 -7.01 -17.74 0.62
N VAL A 125 -8.02 -18.34 1.25
CA VAL A 125 -8.38 -19.75 1.00
C VAL A 125 -8.79 -19.98 -0.45
N GLU A 126 -9.45 -19.04 -1.08
CA GLU A 126 -9.95 -19.13 -2.47
C GLU A 126 -8.85 -18.94 -3.52
N LEU A 127 -7.72 -18.36 -3.14
CA LEU A 127 -6.63 -18.08 -4.08
C LEU A 127 -5.87 -19.35 -4.43
N LYS A 128 -5.56 -19.53 -5.72
CA LYS A 128 -4.84 -20.70 -6.24
C LYS A 128 -3.36 -20.38 -6.44
N LEU A 129 -2.49 -21.38 -6.22
CA LEU A 129 -1.08 -21.32 -6.62
C LEU A 129 -0.99 -21.06 -8.13
N GLY A 130 0.01 -20.31 -8.55
CA GLY A 130 0.19 -19.90 -9.94
C GLY A 130 -0.71 -18.75 -10.40
N SER A 131 -1.72 -18.35 -9.60
CA SER A 131 -2.48 -17.14 -9.91
C SER A 131 -1.59 -15.92 -9.82
N ARG A 132 -1.85 -14.95 -10.69
CA ARG A 132 -1.07 -13.70 -10.74
C ARG A 132 -1.93 -12.52 -10.37
N PHE A 133 -1.46 -11.76 -9.41
CA PHE A 133 -1.91 -10.39 -9.19
C PHE A 133 -1.33 -9.47 -10.26
N PHE A 134 -2.14 -8.57 -10.75
CA PHE A 134 -1.73 -7.52 -11.68
C PHE A 134 -2.60 -6.28 -11.48
N THR A 135 -2.15 -5.15 -11.97
CA THR A 135 -2.96 -3.94 -12.05
C THR A 135 -2.99 -3.49 -13.51
N PRO A 136 -4.18 -3.29 -14.11
CA PRO A 136 -4.29 -2.77 -15.46
C PRO A 136 -3.59 -1.42 -15.58
N LEU A 137 -2.81 -1.23 -16.65
CA LEU A 137 -2.06 0.01 -16.89
C LEU A 137 -2.97 1.25 -16.85
N LYS A 138 -4.18 1.13 -17.41
CA LYS A 138 -5.19 2.19 -17.37
C LYS A 138 -5.49 2.72 -15.96
N GLU A 139 -5.55 1.83 -14.96
CA GLU A 139 -5.80 2.22 -13.57
C GLU A 139 -4.59 2.95 -12.97
N LEU A 140 -3.37 2.49 -13.28
CA LEU A 140 -2.14 3.15 -12.84
C LEU A 140 -1.96 4.53 -13.47
N GLU A 141 -2.24 4.65 -14.77
CA GLU A 141 -2.17 5.93 -15.50
C GLU A 141 -3.20 6.92 -14.97
N ARG A 142 -4.45 6.46 -14.78
CA ARG A 142 -5.50 7.27 -14.17
C ARG A 142 -5.11 7.78 -12.78
N ALA A 143 -4.55 6.90 -11.95
CA ALA A 143 -4.09 7.26 -10.61
C ALA A 143 -2.99 8.33 -10.64
N LYS A 144 -2.10 8.31 -11.63
CA LYS A 144 -1.02 9.30 -11.78
C LYS A 144 -1.53 10.67 -12.27
N GLN A 145 -2.61 10.69 -13.05
CA GLN A 145 -3.17 11.92 -13.63
C GLN A 145 -4.08 12.66 -12.66
N LEU A 146 -4.74 11.96 -11.74
CA LEU A 146 -5.69 12.55 -10.82
C LEU A 146 -4.97 13.07 -9.56
N THR A 147 -5.24 14.32 -9.22
CA THR A 147 -4.79 14.94 -7.97
C THR A 147 -5.99 15.17 -7.07
N SER A 148 -5.96 14.59 -5.86
CA SER A 148 -7.01 14.81 -4.87
C SER A 148 -6.75 16.09 -4.08
N ILE A 149 -7.69 17.03 -4.15
CA ILE A 149 -7.66 18.30 -3.41
C ILE A 149 -8.59 18.16 -2.21
N HIS A 150 -8.04 18.31 -1.01
CA HIS A 150 -8.78 18.30 0.25
C HIS A 150 -9.12 19.73 0.67
N SER A 151 -10.40 20.02 0.85
CA SER A 151 -10.87 21.30 1.34
C SER A 151 -11.88 21.13 2.46
N SER A 152 -12.29 22.24 3.11
CA SER A 152 -13.39 22.24 4.09
C SER A 152 -14.74 21.80 3.50
N LYS A 153 -14.88 21.82 2.18
CA LYS A 153 -16.10 21.39 1.44
C LYS A 153 -16.04 19.92 0.98
N GLY A 154 -14.94 19.20 1.29
CA GLY A 154 -14.76 17.81 0.90
C GLY A 154 -13.55 17.58 0.02
N ILE A 155 -13.52 16.39 -0.62
CA ILE A 155 -12.45 15.95 -1.52
C ILE A 155 -12.91 16.16 -2.96
N PHE A 156 -12.09 16.83 -3.73
CA PHE A 156 -12.29 17.06 -5.16
C PHE A 156 -11.13 16.44 -5.93
N ASN A 157 -11.40 15.77 -7.03
CA ASN A 157 -10.40 15.23 -7.94
C ASN A 157 -10.26 16.17 -9.14
N LYS A 158 -9.02 16.52 -9.47
CA LYS A 158 -8.66 17.38 -10.59
C LYS A 158 -7.66 16.67 -11.51
#